data_fe1c1b2ad5a1ced58f2e414563c7dae5
#
_entry.id   fe1c1b2ad5a1ced58f2e414563c7dae5
#
_cell.length_a   1.000
_cell.length_b   1.000
_cell.length_c   1.000
_cell.angle_alpha   90.00
_cell.angle_beta   90.00
_cell.angle_gamma   90.00
#
_symmetry.space_group_name_H-M   'P 1'
#
loop_
_entity.id
_entity.type
_entity.pdbx_description
1 polymer ?
#
loop_
_entity_poly.entity_id
_entity_poly.type
_entity_poly.pdbx_seq_one_letter_code
_entity_poly.pdbx_strand_id
1 'polypeptide(L)'
;PLGRINVPVLTLHAVNDPTAFVELESAYREVVERAGNGALLVQTFSDEAEHSYLGESHYPALFTALLDWVDKGQKPTPQRIVELCKGYEAIYGNNCKLLPAYQSPPLASRVAPR
;
A
#
# COMPACT_ATOMS: atom_id res chain seq x y z
N PRO A 1 -1.21 -11.81 13.15
CA PRO A 1 0.17 -11.78 12.66
C PRO A 1 1.11 -11.23 13.75
N LEU A 2 2.36 -11.66 13.71
CA LEU A 2 3.37 -11.26 14.70
C LEU A 2 4.28 -10.13 14.20
N GLY A 3 4.07 -9.62 12.98
CA GLY A 3 4.86 -8.57 12.37
C GLY A 3 6.32 -8.96 12.07
N ARG A 4 6.65 -10.25 12.10
CA ARG A 4 8.00 -10.78 11.89
C ARG A 4 8.29 -10.96 10.40
N ILE A 5 8.26 -9.87 9.65
CA ILE A 5 8.69 -9.86 8.25
C ILE A 5 10.20 -9.75 8.19
N ASN A 6 10.83 -10.39 7.21
CA ASN A 6 12.27 -10.36 6.97
C ASN A 6 12.64 -9.99 5.52
N VAL A 7 11.65 -9.58 4.75
CA VAL A 7 11.78 -9.11 3.38
C VAL A 7 10.99 -7.83 3.19
N PRO A 8 11.31 -7.00 2.19
CA PRO A 8 10.48 -5.87 1.82
C PRO A 8 9.04 -6.26 1.52
N VAL A 9 8.10 -5.51 2.07
CA VAL A 9 6.66 -5.68 1.86
C VAL A 9 6.07 -4.36 1.39
N LEU A 10 5.39 -4.41 0.26
CA LEU A 10 4.67 -3.28 -0.33
C LEU A 10 3.21 -3.64 -0.47
N THR A 11 2.31 -2.86 0.13
CA THR A 11 0.87 -3.11 0.08
C THR A 11 0.14 -2.09 -0.78
N LEU A 12 -1.00 -2.51 -1.31
CA LEU A 12 -1.97 -1.64 -1.98
C LEU A 12 -3.36 -1.95 -1.43
N HIS A 13 -4.07 -0.93 -0.96
CA HIS A 13 -5.41 -1.07 -0.42
C HIS A 13 -6.30 0.07 -0.90
N ALA A 14 -7.49 -0.25 -1.39
CA ALA A 14 -8.48 0.76 -1.73
C ALA A 14 -9.10 1.36 -0.46
N VAL A 15 -9.16 2.68 -0.38
CA VAL A 15 -9.64 3.37 0.84
C VAL A 15 -11.09 3.02 1.18
N ASN A 16 -11.92 2.82 0.16
CA ASN A 16 -13.34 2.48 0.32
C ASN A 16 -13.62 1.00 0.00
N ASP A 17 -12.68 0.12 0.26
CA ASP A 17 -12.84 -1.32 0.07
C ASP A 17 -14.08 -1.82 0.84
N PRO A 18 -15.07 -2.43 0.16
CA PRO A 18 -16.31 -2.88 0.82
C PRO A 18 -16.16 -4.21 1.56
N THR A 19 -15.06 -4.91 1.37
CA THR A 19 -14.82 -6.26 1.90
C THR A 19 -13.83 -6.25 3.06
N ALA A 20 -12.70 -5.58 2.90
CA ALA A 20 -11.67 -5.46 3.91
C ALA A 20 -11.49 -4.00 4.32
N PHE A 21 -11.65 -3.71 5.60
CA PHE A 21 -11.54 -2.34 6.10
C PHE A 21 -10.13 -1.80 5.95
N VAL A 22 -9.98 -0.62 5.38
CA VAL A 22 -8.67 0.02 5.21
C VAL A 22 -7.96 0.23 6.55
N GLU A 23 -8.69 0.34 7.64
CA GLU A 23 -8.15 0.47 9.00
C GLU A 23 -7.37 -0.78 9.44
N LEU A 24 -7.56 -1.92 8.80
CA LEU A 24 -6.73 -3.11 9.02
C LEU A 24 -5.27 -2.89 8.63
N GLU A 25 -5.01 -2.00 7.68
CA GLU A 25 -3.65 -1.61 7.30
C GLU A 25 -2.92 -0.90 8.44
N SER A 26 -3.62 -0.11 9.26
CA SER A 26 -3.01 0.50 10.46
C SER A 26 -2.67 -0.55 11.52
N ALA A 27 -3.55 -1.52 11.74
CA ALA A 27 -3.29 -2.63 12.65
C ALA A 27 -2.09 -3.47 12.20
N TYR A 28 -1.98 -3.73 10.90
CA TYR A 28 -0.82 -4.43 10.32
C TYR A 28 0.47 -3.62 10.52
N ARG A 29 0.45 -2.33 10.23
CA ARG A 29 1.60 -1.44 10.46
C ARG A 29 2.05 -1.49 11.92
N GLU A 30 1.13 -1.39 12.87
CA GLU A 30 1.45 -1.41 14.29
C GLU A 30 2.16 -2.70 14.72
N VAL A 31 1.71 -3.87 14.27
CA VAL A 31 2.37 -5.12 14.63
C VAL A 31 3.74 -5.27 13.99
N VAL A 32 3.92 -4.77 12.76
CA VAL A 32 5.22 -4.76 12.07
C VAL A 32 6.20 -3.82 12.78
N GLU A 33 5.77 -2.60 13.13
CA GLU A 33 6.58 -1.62 13.84
C GLU A 33 6.95 -2.11 15.25
N ARG A 34 5.99 -2.70 15.96
CA ARG A 34 6.22 -3.27 17.30
C ARG A 34 7.23 -4.41 17.27
N ALA A 35 7.29 -5.17 16.18
CA ALA A 35 8.30 -6.21 15.97
C ALA A 35 9.66 -5.65 15.52
N GLY A 36 9.81 -4.33 15.35
CA GLY A 36 11.05 -3.67 14.91
C GLY A 36 11.29 -3.70 13.40
N ASN A 37 10.28 -4.05 12.60
CA ASN A 37 10.41 -4.28 11.16
C ASN A 37 9.77 -3.18 10.29
N GLY A 38 9.42 -2.03 10.86
CA GLY A 38 8.77 -0.93 10.12
C GLY A 38 9.53 -0.45 8.89
N ALA A 39 10.88 -0.57 8.91
CA ALA A 39 11.72 -0.21 7.76
C ALA A 39 11.49 -1.11 6.53
N LEU A 40 10.89 -2.29 6.69
CA LEU A 40 10.58 -3.24 5.62
C LEU A 40 9.16 -3.10 5.07
N LEU A 41 8.37 -2.15 5.56
CA LEU A 41 6.98 -1.97 5.14
C LEU A 41 6.77 -0.62 4.46
N VAL A 42 6.19 -0.64 3.28
CA VAL A 42 5.61 0.54 2.60
C VAL A 42 4.17 0.23 2.25
N GLN A 43 3.25 1.09 2.69
CA GLN A 43 1.82 0.94 2.44
C GLN A 43 1.36 2.00 1.44
N THR A 44 0.62 1.59 0.42
CA THR A 44 0.00 2.49 -0.55
C THR A 44 -1.51 2.31 -0.58
N PHE A 45 -2.19 3.39 -0.92
CA PHE A 45 -3.65 3.47 -0.89
C PHE A 45 -4.16 4.09 -2.17
N SER A 46 -5.34 3.64 -2.62
CA SER A 46 -5.99 4.19 -3.80
C SER A 46 -7.40 4.70 -3.49
N ASP A 47 -7.80 5.76 -4.19
CA ASP A 47 -9.16 6.30 -4.10
C ASP A 47 -10.11 5.48 -4.96
N GLU A 48 -10.35 4.26 -4.49
CA GLU A 48 -11.23 3.28 -5.15
C GLU A 48 -12.15 2.63 -4.13
N ALA A 49 -13.24 2.05 -4.62
CA ALA A 49 -14.26 1.36 -3.81
C ALA A 49 -14.38 -0.12 -4.18
N GLU A 50 -13.28 -0.72 -4.60
CA GLU A 50 -13.18 -2.11 -5.02
C GLU A 50 -12.28 -2.89 -4.07
N HIS A 51 -12.56 -4.17 -3.88
CA HIS A 51 -11.66 -5.08 -3.16
C HIS A 51 -10.58 -5.64 -4.09
N SER A 52 -10.94 -5.91 -5.32
CA SER A 52 -10.07 -6.42 -6.39
C SER A 52 -10.34 -5.61 -7.66
N TYR A 53 -9.54 -5.85 -8.68
CA TYR A 53 -9.68 -5.14 -9.96
C TYR A 53 -9.49 -3.63 -9.85
N LEU A 54 -8.48 -3.23 -9.07
CA LEU A 54 -8.05 -1.83 -8.97
C LEU A 54 -7.47 -1.38 -10.32
N GLY A 55 -7.28 -0.09 -10.49
CA GLY A 55 -6.75 0.47 -11.74
C GLY A 55 -5.48 -0.25 -12.21
N GLU A 56 -5.47 -0.67 -13.46
CA GLU A 56 -4.40 -1.56 -13.99
C GLU A 56 -3.01 -0.94 -13.92
N SER A 57 -2.89 0.38 -13.99
CA SER A 57 -1.60 1.08 -13.89
C SER A 57 -0.93 0.94 -12.51
N HIS A 58 -1.69 0.62 -11.46
CA HIS A 58 -1.15 0.42 -10.12
C HIS A 58 -0.19 -0.76 -10.05
N TYR A 59 -0.55 -1.88 -10.66
CA TYR A 59 0.18 -3.15 -10.51
C TYR A 59 1.62 -3.07 -11.05
N PRO A 60 1.87 -2.65 -12.30
CA PRO A 60 3.24 -2.53 -12.78
C PRO A 60 4.05 -1.48 -12.01
N ALA A 61 3.41 -0.43 -11.50
CA ALA A 61 4.07 0.57 -10.68
C ALA A 61 4.59 -0.04 -9.36
N LEU A 62 3.75 -0.81 -8.67
CA LEU A 62 4.13 -1.48 -7.44
C LEU A 62 5.21 -2.54 -7.69
N PHE A 63 5.08 -3.33 -8.75
CA PHE A 63 6.10 -4.32 -9.11
C PHE A 63 7.46 -3.68 -9.40
N THR A 64 7.48 -2.60 -10.17
CA THR A 64 8.72 -1.86 -10.46
C THR A 64 9.36 -1.34 -9.17
N ALA A 65 8.56 -0.71 -8.31
CA ALA A 65 9.05 -0.19 -7.03
C ALA A 65 9.58 -1.30 -6.11
N LEU A 66 8.89 -2.43 -6.04
CA LEU A 66 9.31 -3.58 -5.22
C LEU A 66 10.60 -4.20 -5.75
N LEU A 67 10.73 -4.39 -7.07
CA LEU A 67 11.95 -4.92 -7.68
C LEU A 67 13.14 -3.99 -7.46
N ASP A 68 12.98 -2.69 -7.61
CA ASP A 68 14.03 -1.72 -7.32
C ASP A 68 14.45 -1.76 -5.84
N TRP A 69 13.49 -1.98 -4.95
CA TRP A 69 13.79 -2.12 -3.52
C TRP A 69 14.59 -3.39 -3.23
N VAL A 70 14.15 -4.54 -3.75
CA VAL A 70 14.81 -5.84 -3.52
C VAL A 70 16.16 -5.91 -4.22
N ASP A 71 16.26 -5.48 -5.49
CA ASP A 71 17.46 -5.67 -6.30
C ASP A 71 18.50 -4.56 -6.12
N LYS A 72 18.07 -3.33 -5.84
CA LYS A 72 18.96 -2.15 -5.76
C LYS A 72 19.00 -1.54 -4.36
N GLY A 73 18.26 -2.06 -3.41
CA GLY A 73 18.16 -1.48 -2.06
C GLY A 73 17.46 -0.11 -2.02
N GLN A 74 16.69 0.23 -3.04
CA GLN A 74 15.99 1.52 -3.14
C GLN A 74 14.58 1.42 -2.58
N LYS A 75 14.43 1.69 -1.28
CA LYS A 75 13.11 1.72 -0.63
C LYS A 75 12.25 2.81 -1.29
N PRO A 76 11.08 2.46 -1.86
CA PRO A 76 10.22 3.43 -2.51
C PRO A 76 9.54 4.35 -1.50
N THR A 77 9.20 5.56 -1.94
CA THR A 77 8.23 6.42 -1.27
C THR A 77 6.88 6.31 -1.97
N PRO A 78 5.75 6.61 -1.29
CA PRO A 78 4.45 6.66 -1.96
C PRO A 78 4.43 7.61 -3.16
N GLN A 79 5.12 8.75 -3.08
CA GLN A 79 5.25 9.73 -4.17
C GLN A 79 5.94 9.13 -5.39
N ARG A 80 7.01 8.36 -5.19
CA ARG A 80 7.71 7.69 -6.29
C ARG A 80 6.81 6.66 -6.97
N ILE A 81 5.99 5.94 -6.20
CA ILE A 81 5.05 4.96 -6.75
C ILE A 81 3.97 5.66 -7.59
N VAL A 82 3.49 6.84 -7.17
CA VAL A 82 2.57 7.66 -7.98
C VAL A 82 3.21 8.05 -9.31
N GLU A 83 4.46 8.49 -9.33
CA GLU A 83 5.17 8.83 -10.57
C GLU A 83 5.25 7.63 -11.52
N LEU A 84 5.62 6.46 -11.01
CA LEU A 84 5.65 5.22 -11.79
C LEU A 84 4.26 4.87 -12.32
N CYS A 85 3.24 4.96 -11.49
CA CYS A 85 1.85 4.67 -11.84
C CYS A 85 1.37 5.56 -12.99
N LYS A 86 1.62 6.85 -12.88
CA LYS A 86 1.26 7.81 -13.96
C LYS A 86 2.02 7.52 -15.26
N GLY A 87 3.26 7.10 -15.17
CA GLY A 87 4.03 6.69 -16.35
C GLY A 87 3.42 5.47 -17.05
N TYR A 88 2.86 4.53 -16.30
CA TYR A 88 2.21 3.35 -16.84
C TYR A 88 0.81 3.61 -17.42
N GLU A 89 0.19 4.74 -17.14
CA GLU A 89 -1.13 5.08 -17.69
C GLU A 89 -1.16 5.10 -19.22
N ALA A 90 -0.04 5.43 -19.85
CA ALA A 90 0.07 5.41 -21.32
C ALA A 90 -0.15 4.01 -21.93
N ILE A 91 0.11 2.95 -21.16
CA ILE A 91 0.00 1.56 -21.59
C ILE A 91 -1.28 0.91 -21.04
N TYR A 92 -1.60 1.15 -19.78
CA TYR A 92 -2.63 0.41 -19.04
C TYR A 92 -3.91 1.21 -18.79
N GLY A 93 -3.99 2.45 -19.28
CA GLY A 93 -5.15 3.30 -19.12
C GLY A 93 -4.98 4.36 -18.04
N ASN A 94 -5.75 5.42 -18.16
CA ASN A 94 -5.70 6.62 -17.31
C ASN A 94 -6.43 6.38 -15.97
N ASN A 95 -5.93 5.45 -15.16
CA ASN A 95 -6.60 4.90 -13.99
C ASN A 95 -5.75 4.91 -12.70
N CYS A 96 -4.66 5.66 -12.66
CA CYS A 96 -3.87 5.85 -11.45
C CYS A 96 -4.65 6.71 -10.45
N LYS A 97 -5.01 6.12 -9.31
CA LYS A 97 -5.78 6.76 -8.23
C LYS A 97 -5.07 6.67 -6.87
N LEU A 98 -3.75 6.58 -6.90
CA LEU A 98 -2.96 6.51 -5.66
C LEU A 98 -3.05 7.82 -4.87
N LEU A 99 -3.12 7.67 -3.55
CA LEU A 99 -3.20 8.76 -2.57
C LEU A 99 -1.91 8.78 -1.73
N PRO A 100 -0.85 9.48 -2.18
CA PRO A 100 0.47 9.38 -1.55
C PRO A 100 0.54 9.93 -0.12
N ALA A 101 -0.37 10.82 0.25
CA ALA A 101 -0.42 11.40 1.59
C ALA A 101 -1.39 10.68 2.54
N TYR A 102 -2.14 9.68 2.05
CA TYR A 102 -3.12 8.98 2.87
C TYR A 102 -2.44 8.10 3.91
N GLN A 103 -2.97 8.14 5.13
CA GLN A 103 -2.60 7.22 6.20
C GLN A 103 -3.86 6.56 6.74
N SER A 104 -3.84 5.24 6.85
CA SER A 104 -4.96 4.47 7.39
C SER A 104 -5.24 4.87 8.85
N PRO A 105 -6.49 5.20 9.20
CA PRO A 105 -6.86 5.50 10.58
C PRO A 105 -6.70 4.26 11.49
N PRO A 106 -6.62 4.44 12.80
CA PRO A 106 -6.60 3.31 13.73
C PRO A 106 -7.83 2.42 13.57
N LEU A 107 -7.65 1.10 13.72
CA LEU A 107 -8.76 0.14 13.64
C LEU A 107 -9.87 0.47 14.65
N ALA A 108 -9.51 0.98 15.82
CA ALA A 108 -10.45 1.40 16.86
C ALA A 108 -11.41 2.52 16.41
N SER A 109 -11.09 3.27 15.35
CA SER A 109 -12.00 4.26 14.77
C SER A 109 -13.20 3.63 14.04
N ARG A 110 -13.05 2.36 13.63
CA ARG A 110 -14.08 1.60 12.90
C ARG A 110 -14.83 0.61 13.80
N VAL A 111 -14.13 -0.01 14.73
CA VAL A 111 -14.67 -1.05 15.62
C VAL A 111 -14.63 -0.57 17.05
N ALA A 112 -15.78 -0.59 17.72
CA ALA A 112 -15.82 -0.28 19.14
C ALA A 112 -15.09 -1.38 19.95
N PRO A 113 -14.29 -1.01 20.96
CA PRO A 113 -13.72 -2.01 21.87
C PRO A 113 -14.84 -2.74 22.62
N ARG A 114 -14.64 -4.04 22.79
CA ARG A 114 -15.53 -4.89 23.59
C ARG A 114 -15.13 -4.86 25.07
#